data_a1cbf920c49add3d95073e2f514d3694
#
_entry.id   a1cbf920c49add3d95073e2f514d3694
#
_cell.length_a   1.000
_cell.length_b   1.000
_cell.length_c   1.000
_cell.angle_alpha   90.00
_cell.angle_beta   90.00
_cell.angle_gamma   90.00
#
_symmetry.space_group_name_H-M   'P 1'
#
loop_
_entity.id
_entity.type
_entity.pdbx_description
1 polymer ?
#
loop_
_entity_poly.entity_id
_entity_poly.type
_entity_poly.pdbx_seq_one_letter_code
_entity_poly.pdbx_strand_id
1 'polypeptide(L)'
;MNTSALLEPVHQFLHCTTPDAWLQKARRPENLPLLLTDHMICELKAAQTAMLLIRKYVADKSGSDMLLEWLRPYETFAFYNGPEVDFVALQKRVSKSEMPKTDDPWGQALIDSMVLLIKEELHHFWQVREVMTARDIPYVKITASRYAKGLLRAIRTHEPAMLIDKLICGAYIEARSCERFAALAPYLDDELQKFYLSLLRSEARHYQDYLALAQQISPDAVSYTHLTLPTIYSV
;
A
#
# COMPACT_ATOMS: atom_id res chain seq x y z
N MET A 1 -3.78 -2.46 22.00
CA MET A 1 -4.71 -2.52 20.85
C MET A 1 -5.28 -3.93 20.79
N ASN A 2 -6.57 -4.11 20.56
CA ASN A 2 -7.13 -5.46 20.31
C ASN A 2 -6.90 -5.82 18.83
N THR A 3 -5.77 -6.44 18.55
CA THR A 3 -5.36 -6.83 17.19
C THR A 3 -6.33 -7.82 16.55
N SER A 4 -6.95 -8.71 17.34
CA SER A 4 -7.93 -9.67 16.82
C SER A 4 -9.17 -8.99 16.25
N ALA A 5 -9.73 -8.00 16.94
CA ALA A 5 -10.90 -7.29 16.46
C ALA A 5 -10.62 -6.46 15.18
N LEU A 6 -9.38 -5.99 15.02
CA LEU A 6 -8.95 -5.27 13.81
C LEU A 6 -8.77 -6.22 12.63
N LEU A 7 -8.26 -7.43 12.87
CA LEU A 7 -7.94 -8.40 11.81
C LEU A 7 -9.13 -9.25 11.37
N GLU A 8 -10.18 -9.38 12.18
CA GLU A 8 -11.33 -10.22 11.80
C GLU A 8 -11.97 -9.82 10.47
N PRO A 9 -12.30 -8.54 10.20
CA PRO A 9 -12.80 -8.12 8.89
C PRO A 9 -11.80 -8.36 7.76
N VAL A 10 -10.50 -8.19 8.03
CA VAL A 10 -9.43 -8.44 7.06
C VAL A 10 -9.40 -9.93 6.65
N HIS A 11 -9.48 -10.85 7.61
CA HIS A 11 -9.49 -12.29 7.36
C HIS A 11 -10.75 -12.71 6.59
N GLN A 12 -11.91 -12.16 6.94
CA GLN A 12 -13.16 -12.42 6.22
C GLN A 12 -13.06 -11.96 4.75
N PHE A 13 -12.45 -10.80 4.50
CA PHE A 13 -12.28 -10.26 3.16
C PHE A 13 -11.28 -11.06 2.32
N LEU A 14 -10.16 -11.51 2.91
CA LEU A 14 -9.08 -12.20 2.19
C LEU A 14 -9.38 -13.67 1.86
N HIS A 15 -10.29 -14.34 2.56
CA HIS A 15 -10.63 -15.77 2.44
C HIS A 15 -9.47 -16.76 2.62
N CYS A 16 -8.25 -16.30 2.86
CA CYS A 16 -7.08 -17.14 3.11
C CYS A 16 -6.06 -16.37 3.95
N THR A 17 -5.32 -17.08 4.76
CA THR A 17 -4.19 -16.55 5.55
C THR A 17 -2.90 -16.58 4.74
N THR A 18 -1.89 -15.86 5.19
CA THR A 18 -0.53 -16.00 4.66
C THR A 18 -0.04 -17.44 4.86
N PRO A 19 0.50 -18.09 3.79
CA PRO A 19 0.97 -19.47 3.89
C PRO A 19 2.11 -19.63 4.92
N ASP A 20 2.06 -20.68 5.70
CA ASP A 20 3.12 -21.01 6.69
C ASP A 20 4.50 -21.08 6.05
N ALA A 21 4.62 -21.62 4.84
CA ALA A 21 5.88 -21.68 4.10
C ALA A 21 6.49 -20.28 3.87
N TRP A 22 5.65 -19.27 3.62
CA TRP A 22 6.10 -17.88 3.51
C TRP A 22 6.59 -17.35 4.87
N LEU A 23 5.83 -17.56 5.94
CA LEU A 23 6.20 -17.14 7.30
C LEU A 23 7.51 -17.79 7.74
N GLN A 24 7.67 -19.10 7.51
CA GLN A 24 8.90 -19.84 7.81
C GLN A 24 10.13 -19.27 7.08
N LYS A 25 9.96 -18.76 5.88
CA LYS A 25 11.02 -18.11 5.11
C LYS A 25 11.25 -16.68 5.58
N ALA A 26 10.19 -15.90 5.74
CA ALA A 26 10.25 -14.47 6.08
C ALA A 26 10.88 -14.20 7.45
N ARG A 27 10.61 -15.05 8.45
CA ARG A 27 11.12 -14.89 9.82
C ARG A 27 12.61 -15.22 10.00
N ARG A 28 13.30 -15.73 8.97
CA ARG A 28 14.72 -16.07 9.06
C ARG A 28 15.57 -14.80 9.07
N PRO A 29 16.54 -14.65 10.00
CA PRO A 29 17.35 -13.44 10.11
C PRO A 29 18.07 -13.07 8.80
N GLU A 30 18.53 -14.07 8.05
CA GLU A 30 19.21 -13.85 6.75
C GLU A 30 18.29 -13.24 5.68
N ASN A 31 16.98 -13.36 5.82
CA ASN A 31 16.01 -12.78 4.90
C ASN A 31 15.52 -11.37 5.31
N LEU A 32 15.91 -10.88 6.50
CA LEU A 32 15.50 -9.57 6.98
C LEU A 32 15.84 -8.42 6.01
N PRO A 33 17.06 -8.37 5.42
CA PRO A 33 17.36 -7.33 4.43
C PRO A 33 16.43 -7.34 3.22
N LEU A 34 16.10 -8.52 2.71
CA LEU A 34 15.18 -8.68 1.59
C LEU A 34 13.76 -8.28 1.98
N LEU A 35 13.30 -8.69 3.18
CA LEU A 35 11.97 -8.40 3.71
C LEU A 35 11.76 -6.89 3.84
N LEU A 36 12.70 -6.17 4.47
CA LEU A 36 12.61 -4.72 4.66
C LEU A 36 12.71 -3.97 3.33
N THR A 37 13.58 -4.41 2.42
CA THR A 37 13.66 -3.81 1.09
C THR A 37 12.36 -4.00 0.30
N ASP A 38 11.76 -5.20 0.32
CA ASP A 38 10.47 -5.46 -0.36
C ASP A 38 9.35 -4.63 0.26
N HIS A 39 9.30 -4.56 1.59
CA HIS A 39 8.35 -3.71 2.31
C HIS A 39 8.46 -2.25 1.86
N MET A 40 9.65 -1.65 1.95
CA MET A 40 9.86 -0.26 1.54
C MET A 40 9.43 0.01 0.08
N ILE A 41 9.69 -0.92 -0.83
CA ILE A 41 9.25 -0.80 -2.23
C ILE A 41 7.73 -0.97 -2.37
N CYS A 42 7.10 -1.81 -1.55
CA CYS A 42 5.65 -1.96 -1.56
C CYS A 42 4.94 -0.67 -1.14
N GLU A 43 5.41 0.01 -0.09
CA GLU A 43 4.89 1.31 0.35
C GLU A 43 4.93 2.36 -0.79
N LEU A 44 6.10 2.47 -1.46
CA LEU A 44 6.22 3.39 -2.61
C LEU A 44 5.25 3.03 -3.75
N LYS A 45 5.03 1.75 -4.01
CA LYS A 45 4.09 1.30 -5.05
C LYS A 45 2.64 1.53 -4.67
N ALA A 46 2.28 1.40 -3.41
CA ALA A 46 0.96 1.76 -2.90
C ALA A 46 0.70 3.26 -3.12
N ALA A 47 1.65 4.13 -2.74
CA ALA A 47 1.58 5.56 -3.02
C ALA A 47 1.48 5.86 -4.53
N GLN A 48 2.24 5.18 -5.39
CA GLN A 48 2.16 5.31 -6.85
C GLN A 48 0.79 4.90 -7.40
N THR A 49 0.21 3.82 -6.87
CA THR A 49 -1.11 3.34 -7.30
C THR A 49 -2.20 4.35 -6.96
N ALA A 50 -2.20 4.88 -5.74
CA ALA A 50 -3.12 5.91 -5.30
C ALA A 50 -2.98 7.21 -6.14
N MET A 51 -1.73 7.64 -6.39
CA MET A 51 -1.44 8.77 -7.29
C MET A 51 -2.03 8.55 -8.68
N LEU A 52 -1.85 7.37 -9.27
CA LEU A 52 -2.37 7.07 -10.61
C LEU A 52 -3.89 7.11 -10.67
N LEU A 53 -4.60 6.69 -9.61
CA LEU A 53 -6.06 6.79 -9.52
C LEU A 53 -6.50 8.26 -9.52
N ILE A 54 -5.92 9.10 -8.65
CA ILE A 54 -6.25 10.52 -8.60
C ILE A 54 -5.98 11.18 -9.96
N ARG A 55 -4.81 10.98 -10.54
CA ARG A 55 -4.40 11.58 -11.80
C ARG A 55 -5.28 11.16 -12.98
N LYS A 56 -5.74 9.92 -12.99
CA LYS A 56 -6.55 9.41 -14.11
C LYS A 56 -8.00 9.87 -14.04
N TYR A 57 -8.57 9.99 -12.84
CA TYR A 57 -10.01 10.11 -12.70
C TYR A 57 -10.49 11.48 -12.19
N VAL A 58 -9.61 12.25 -11.53
CA VAL A 58 -10.05 13.47 -10.82
C VAL A 58 -9.12 14.67 -11.01
N ALA A 59 -7.79 14.48 -10.95
CA ALA A 59 -6.87 15.59 -10.91
C ALA A 59 -6.79 16.32 -12.24
N ASP A 60 -6.77 17.64 -12.16
CA ASP A 60 -6.32 18.50 -13.25
C ASP A 60 -4.79 18.42 -13.45
N LYS A 61 -4.26 19.24 -14.37
CA LYS A 61 -2.82 19.27 -14.64
C LYS A 61 -2.02 19.71 -13.41
N SER A 62 -2.48 20.72 -12.67
CA SER A 62 -1.79 21.24 -11.50
C SER A 62 -1.69 20.20 -10.38
N GLY A 63 -2.80 19.55 -10.04
CA GLY A 63 -2.84 18.47 -9.07
C GLY A 63 -1.97 17.26 -9.49
N SER A 64 -1.99 16.93 -10.78
CA SER A 64 -1.14 15.86 -11.33
C SER A 64 0.34 16.17 -11.20
N ASP A 65 0.76 17.38 -11.51
CA ASP A 65 2.16 17.81 -11.44
C ASP A 65 2.63 17.81 -9.97
N MET A 66 1.81 18.28 -9.04
CA MET A 66 2.10 18.27 -7.60
C MET A 66 2.30 16.85 -7.06
N LEU A 67 1.43 15.90 -7.42
CA LEU A 67 1.57 14.51 -7.01
C LEU A 67 2.86 13.87 -7.53
N LEU A 68 3.24 14.17 -8.77
CA LEU A 68 4.52 13.73 -9.34
C LEU A 68 5.71 14.31 -8.57
N GLU A 69 5.63 15.57 -8.13
CA GLU A 69 6.69 16.18 -7.33
C GLU A 69 6.84 15.53 -5.95
N TRP A 70 5.73 15.08 -5.34
CA TRP A 70 5.80 14.38 -4.06
C TRP A 70 6.55 13.04 -4.17
N LEU A 71 6.28 12.26 -5.22
CA LEU A 71 6.82 10.91 -5.37
C LEU A 71 8.22 10.88 -5.99
N ARG A 72 8.55 11.84 -6.85
CA ARG A 72 9.82 11.86 -7.61
C ARG A 72 11.08 11.60 -6.77
N PRO A 73 11.29 12.22 -5.60
CA PRO A 73 12.50 11.95 -4.79
C PRO A 73 12.59 10.50 -4.33
N TYR A 74 11.47 9.90 -3.93
CA TYR A 74 11.40 8.49 -3.49
C TYR A 74 11.65 7.54 -4.66
N GLU A 75 11.04 7.80 -5.81
CA GLU A 75 11.25 7.03 -7.05
C GLU A 75 12.70 7.12 -7.52
N THR A 76 13.29 8.32 -7.47
CA THR A 76 14.67 8.55 -7.86
C THR A 76 15.63 7.75 -6.97
N PHE A 77 15.41 7.75 -5.67
CA PHE A 77 16.17 6.91 -4.74
C PHE A 77 15.96 5.41 -5.02
N ALA A 78 14.70 4.96 -5.07
CA ALA A 78 14.39 3.53 -5.13
C ALA A 78 14.71 2.87 -6.48
N PHE A 79 14.50 3.57 -7.60
CA PHE A 79 14.55 2.94 -8.92
C PHE A 79 15.73 3.41 -9.79
N TYR A 80 16.25 4.63 -9.57
CA TYR A 80 17.21 5.26 -10.48
C TYR A 80 18.60 5.48 -9.88
N ASN A 81 18.94 4.84 -8.76
CA ASN A 81 20.21 5.04 -8.04
C ASN A 81 20.47 6.51 -7.68
N GLY A 82 19.42 7.24 -7.40
CA GLY A 82 19.56 8.61 -6.92
C GLY A 82 20.26 8.68 -5.58
N PRO A 83 20.77 9.85 -5.23
CA PRO A 83 21.37 10.05 -3.91
C PRO A 83 20.34 9.85 -2.81
N GLU A 84 20.80 9.51 -1.62
CA GLU A 84 19.96 9.57 -0.43
C GLU A 84 19.55 11.04 -0.20
N VAL A 85 18.27 11.24 0.11
CA VAL A 85 17.66 12.55 0.28
C VAL A 85 17.24 12.73 1.74
N ASP A 86 17.04 13.97 2.17
CA ASP A 86 16.45 14.24 3.48
C ASP A 86 14.95 13.91 3.46
N PHE A 87 14.64 12.63 3.75
CA PHE A 87 13.26 12.14 3.80
C PHE A 87 12.45 12.84 4.90
N VAL A 88 13.07 13.33 5.98
CA VAL A 88 12.37 14.08 7.04
C VAL A 88 11.85 15.40 6.50
N ALA A 89 12.70 16.14 5.76
CA ALA A 89 12.29 17.39 5.13
C ALA A 89 11.22 17.15 4.05
N LEU A 90 11.35 16.08 3.26
CA LEU A 90 10.35 15.71 2.26
C LEU A 90 9.00 15.40 2.91
N GLN A 91 8.97 14.59 3.96
CA GLN A 91 7.77 14.27 4.70
C GLN A 91 7.06 15.51 5.24
N LYS A 92 7.79 16.45 5.84
CA LYS A 92 7.23 17.71 6.33
C LYS A 92 6.61 18.54 5.19
N ARG A 93 7.23 18.54 4.01
CA ARG A 93 6.72 19.24 2.84
C ARG A 93 5.43 18.61 2.33
N VAL A 94 5.43 17.29 2.10
CA VAL A 94 4.28 16.54 1.62
C VAL A 94 3.10 16.62 2.60
N SER A 95 3.34 16.48 3.90
CA SER A 95 2.29 16.55 4.92
C SER A 95 1.55 17.89 4.94
N LYS A 96 2.24 19.00 4.64
CA LYS A 96 1.66 20.36 4.61
C LYS A 96 1.00 20.71 3.28
N SER A 97 1.24 19.93 2.23
CA SER A 97 0.67 20.18 0.92
C SER A 97 -0.78 19.71 0.85
N GLU A 98 -1.61 20.48 0.14
CA GLU A 98 -3.02 20.17 -0.07
C GLU A 98 -3.30 20.03 -1.55
N MET A 99 -4.14 19.05 -1.91
CA MET A 99 -4.63 18.88 -3.27
C MET A 99 -5.73 19.89 -3.60
N PRO A 100 -5.83 20.32 -4.87
CA PRO A 100 -7.00 21.06 -5.33
C PRO A 100 -8.28 20.26 -5.07
N LYS A 101 -9.33 20.98 -4.66
CA LYS A 101 -10.66 20.41 -4.43
C LYS A 101 -11.43 20.26 -5.74
N THR A 102 -12.41 19.36 -5.74
CA THR A 102 -13.36 19.20 -6.83
C THR A 102 -14.81 19.30 -6.30
N ASP A 103 -15.74 19.75 -7.15
CA ASP A 103 -17.17 19.82 -6.83
C ASP A 103 -17.87 18.47 -6.99
N ASP A 104 -17.22 17.47 -7.62
CA ASP A 104 -17.73 16.11 -7.72
C ASP A 104 -17.56 15.38 -6.38
N PRO A 105 -18.65 14.94 -5.70
CA PRO A 105 -18.56 14.33 -4.38
C PRO A 105 -17.72 13.03 -4.36
N TRP A 106 -17.82 12.19 -5.40
CA TRP A 106 -17.02 10.98 -5.50
C TRP A 106 -15.53 11.31 -5.74
N GLY A 107 -15.29 12.26 -6.64
CA GLY A 107 -13.93 12.75 -6.91
C GLY A 107 -13.27 13.31 -5.67
N GLN A 108 -14.02 14.09 -4.86
CA GLN A 108 -13.51 14.62 -3.59
C GLN A 108 -13.21 13.50 -2.59
N ALA A 109 -14.08 12.50 -2.47
CA ALA A 109 -13.84 11.34 -1.62
C ALA A 109 -12.59 10.55 -2.07
N LEU A 110 -12.37 10.39 -3.39
CA LEU A 110 -11.15 9.79 -3.93
C LEU A 110 -9.91 10.60 -3.57
N ILE A 111 -9.94 11.92 -3.72
CA ILE A 111 -8.83 12.80 -3.34
C ILE A 111 -8.54 12.64 -1.86
N ASP A 112 -9.54 12.78 -0.99
CA ASP A 112 -9.35 12.77 0.45
C ASP A 112 -8.74 11.45 0.94
N SER A 113 -9.28 10.31 0.49
CA SER A 113 -8.78 8.98 0.88
C SER A 113 -7.40 8.70 0.31
N MET A 114 -7.20 8.92 -0.98
CA MET A 114 -5.95 8.54 -1.65
C MET A 114 -4.79 9.50 -1.35
N VAL A 115 -5.05 10.78 -1.10
CA VAL A 115 -4.01 11.73 -0.64
C VAL A 115 -3.53 11.37 0.77
N LEU A 116 -4.45 11.02 1.66
CA LEU A 116 -4.09 10.54 2.99
C LEU A 116 -3.22 9.27 2.89
N LEU A 117 -3.66 8.29 2.10
CA LEU A 117 -2.91 7.07 1.84
C LEU A 117 -1.51 7.39 1.30
N ILE A 118 -1.37 8.21 0.25
CA ILE A 118 -0.05 8.60 -0.29
C ILE A 118 0.86 9.16 0.81
N LYS A 119 0.35 10.05 1.65
CA LYS A 119 1.13 10.68 2.72
C LYS A 119 1.62 9.65 3.74
N GLU A 120 0.76 8.70 4.10
CA GLU A 120 1.10 7.63 5.05
C GLU A 120 2.07 6.62 4.44
N GLU A 121 1.86 6.18 3.20
CA GLU A 121 2.77 5.25 2.52
C GLU A 121 4.18 5.83 2.32
N LEU A 122 4.28 7.10 1.98
CA LEU A 122 5.58 7.78 1.93
C LEU A 122 6.22 7.91 3.32
N HIS A 123 5.41 8.03 4.37
CA HIS A 123 5.89 8.00 5.75
C HIS A 123 6.38 6.61 6.16
N HIS A 124 5.62 5.56 5.83
CA HIS A 124 6.02 4.16 6.07
C HIS A 124 7.31 3.82 5.32
N PHE A 125 7.43 4.21 4.04
CA PHE A 125 8.66 4.08 3.26
C PHE A 125 9.87 4.64 4.02
N TRP A 126 9.76 5.87 4.54
CA TRP A 126 10.83 6.50 5.31
C TRP A 126 11.10 5.75 6.62
N GLN A 127 10.07 5.33 7.37
CA GLN A 127 10.25 4.57 8.61
C GLN A 127 10.99 3.25 8.36
N VAL A 128 10.66 2.52 7.30
CA VAL A 128 11.41 1.30 6.92
C VAL A 128 12.85 1.64 6.60
N ARG A 129 13.10 2.74 5.88
CA ARG A 129 14.46 3.19 5.58
C ARG A 129 15.25 3.54 6.85
N GLU A 130 14.63 4.17 7.84
CA GLU A 130 15.26 4.43 9.15
C GLU A 130 15.63 3.14 9.87
N VAL A 131 14.71 2.18 9.92
CA VAL A 131 14.97 0.84 10.50
C VAL A 131 16.14 0.15 9.80
N MET A 132 16.20 0.20 8.47
CA MET A 132 17.31 -0.37 7.70
C MET A 132 18.63 0.33 8.04
N THR A 133 18.62 1.65 8.12
CA THR A 133 19.83 2.45 8.43
C THR A 133 20.33 2.17 9.85
N ALA A 134 19.45 2.14 10.84
CA ALA A 134 19.79 1.84 12.22
C ALA A 134 20.39 0.44 12.44
N ARG A 135 20.13 -0.48 11.49
CA ARG A 135 20.59 -1.87 11.51
C ARG A 135 21.72 -2.16 10.51
N ASP A 136 22.31 -1.14 9.90
CA ASP A 136 23.34 -1.27 8.86
C ASP A 136 22.91 -2.17 7.68
N ILE A 137 21.60 -2.22 7.38
CA ILE A 137 21.05 -2.98 6.27
C ILE A 137 21.08 -2.10 5.01
N PRO A 138 21.90 -2.46 3.99
CA PRO A 138 21.95 -1.69 2.76
C PRO A 138 20.68 -1.88 1.94
N TYR A 139 20.23 -0.80 1.27
CA TYR A 139 19.22 -0.93 0.25
C TYR A 139 19.78 -1.67 -0.98
N VAL A 140 19.06 -2.70 -1.42
CA VAL A 140 19.38 -3.47 -2.62
C VAL A 140 18.21 -3.46 -3.58
N LYS A 141 18.47 -3.32 -4.88
CA LYS A 141 17.40 -3.39 -5.88
C LYS A 141 16.85 -4.81 -5.97
N ILE A 142 15.55 -4.90 -5.88
CA ILE A 142 14.84 -6.17 -6.04
C ILE A 142 13.82 -6.10 -7.17
N THR A 143 13.44 -7.26 -7.70
CA THR A 143 12.32 -7.37 -8.64
C THR A 143 11.00 -7.34 -7.88
N ALA A 144 9.99 -6.68 -8.47
CA ALA A 144 8.67 -6.58 -7.87
C ALA A 144 8.05 -7.95 -7.56
N SER A 145 7.33 -8.04 -6.45
CA SER A 145 6.58 -9.22 -6.06
C SER A 145 5.53 -9.61 -7.12
N ARG A 146 5.18 -10.90 -7.15
CA ARG A 146 4.22 -11.42 -8.15
C ARG A 146 2.76 -11.20 -7.75
N TYR A 147 2.48 -10.91 -6.47
CA TYR A 147 1.12 -10.83 -5.94
C TYR A 147 0.29 -9.74 -6.63
N ALA A 148 0.73 -8.47 -6.56
CA ALA A 148 0.06 -7.36 -7.21
C ALA A 148 -0.08 -7.58 -8.74
N LYS A 149 0.97 -8.09 -9.39
CA LYS A 149 0.93 -8.43 -10.83
C LYS A 149 -0.12 -9.48 -11.17
N GLY A 150 -0.35 -10.43 -10.27
CA GLY A 150 -1.40 -11.44 -10.43
C GLY A 150 -2.80 -10.82 -10.39
N LEU A 151 -3.07 -9.97 -9.38
CA LEU A 151 -4.34 -9.26 -9.24
C LEU A 151 -4.63 -8.36 -10.45
N LEU A 152 -3.64 -7.58 -10.88
CA LEU A 152 -3.78 -6.62 -12.00
C LEU A 152 -4.13 -7.30 -13.34
N ARG A 153 -3.83 -8.58 -13.52
CA ARG A 153 -4.22 -9.34 -14.73
C ARG A 153 -5.71 -9.63 -14.82
N ALA A 154 -6.42 -9.61 -13.70
CA ALA A 154 -7.86 -9.85 -13.63
C ALA A 154 -8.70 -8.59 -13.87
N ILE A 155 -8.07 -7.41 -13.97
CA ILE A 155 -8.75 -6.13 -14.18
C ILE A 155 -9.40 -6.10 -15.57
N ARG A 156 -10.68 -5.77 -15.59
CA ARG A 156 -11.42 -5.51 -16.84
C ARG A 156 -10.87 -4.25 -17.55
N THR A 157 -11.06 -4.16 -18.85
CA THR A 157 -10.45 -3.11 -19.69
C THR A 157 -11.36 -1.92 -20.00
N HIS A 158 -12.65 -1.97 -19.59
CA HIS A 158 -13.65 -0.94 -19.87
C HIS A 158 -14.15 -0.27 -18.59
N GLU A 159 -14.45 1.02 -18.66
CA GLU A 159 -15.05 1.77 -17.55
C GLU A 159 -16.56 1.51 -17.45
N PRO A 160 -17.17 1.59 -16.25
CA PRO A 160 -16.54 1.86 -14.94
C PRO A 160 -15.91 0.61 -14.30
N ALA A 161 -16.04 -0.55 -14.94
CA ALA A 161 -15.56 -1.81 -14.37
C ALA A 161 -14.05 -1.82 -14.11
N MET A 162 -13.25 -1.18 -14.96
CA MET A 162 -11.80 -1.06 -14.76
C MET A 162 -11.48 -0.31 -13.46
N LEU A 163 -12.17 0.78 -13.19
CA LEU A 163 -11.96 1.57 -11.98
C LEU A 163 -12.35 0.76 -10.74
N ILE A 164 -13.51 0.12 -10.76
CA ILE A 164 -13.98 -0.76 -9.68
C ILE A 164 -12.94 -1.85 -9.39
N ASP A 165 -12.49 -2.56 -10.41
CA ASP A 165 -11.50 -3.64 -10.26
C ASP A 165 -10.17 -3.12 -9.70
N LYS A 166 -9.71 -1.93 -10.09
CA LYS A 166 -8.50 -1.32 -9.54
C LYS A 166 -8.65 -0.99 -8.06
N LEU A 167 -9.77 -0.42 -7.66
CA LEU A 167 -10.06 -0.13 -6.26
C LEU A 167 -10.07 -1.42 -5.42
N ILE A 168 -10.71 -2.46 -5.93
CA ILE A 168 -10.76 -3.76 -5.27
C ILE A 168 -9.38 -4.42 -5.19
N CYS A 169 -8.57 -4.35 -6.25
CA CYS A 169 -7.18 -4.82 -6.22
C CYS A 169 -6.35 -4.06 -5.17
N GLY A 170 -6.55 -2.74 -5.05
CA GLY A 170 -5.98 -1.94 -3.97
C GLY A 170 -6.38 -2.49 -2.59
N ALA A 171 -7.68 -2.68 -2.36
CA ALA A 171 -8.18 -3.25 -1.11
C ALA A 171 -7.55 -4.61 -0.77
N TYR A 172 -7.39 -5.51 -1.74
CA TYR A 172 -6.72 -6.80 -1.53
C TYR A 172 -5.24 -6.66 -1.17
N ILE A 173 -4.54 -5.70 -1.76
CA ILE A 173 -3.12 -5.45 -1.48
C ILE A 173 -2.98 -4.95 -0.03
N GLU A 174 -3.73 -3.93 0.37
CA GLU A 174 -3.68 -3.36 1.72
C GLU A 174 -4.13 -4.38 2.80
N ALA A 175 -5.23 -5.08 2.56
CA ALA A 175 -5.68 -6.14 3.47
C ALA A 175 -4.62 -7.24 3.64
N ARG A 176 -3.92 -7.61 2.56
CA ARG A 176 -2.85 -8.60 2.61
C ARG A 176 -1.61 -8.07 3.33
N SER A 177 -1.26 -6.79 3.19
CA SER A 177 -0.20 -6.14 3.97
C SER A 177 -0.54 -6.19 5.46
N CYS A 178 -1.74 -5.76 5.84
CA CYS A 178 -2.21 -5.80 7.22
C CYS A 178 -2.11 -7.21 7.84
N GLU A 179 -2.61 -8.23 7.14
CA GLU A 179 -2.59 -9.63 7.61
C GLU A 179 -1.16 -10.16 7.74
N ARG A 180 -0.27 -9.89 6.75
CA ARG A 180 1.13 -10.32 6.79
C ARG A 180 1.91 -9.67 7.91
N PHE A 181 1.73 -8.39 8.15
CA PHE A 181 2.39 -7.67 9.24
C PHE A 181 2.00 -8.27 10.59
N ALA A 182 0.71 -8.53 10.80
CA ALA A 182 0.23 -9.16 12.02
C ALA A 182 0.75 -10.60 12.20
N ALA A 183 0.77 -11.40 11.13
CA ALA A 183 1.24 -12.77 11.14
C ALA A 183 2.75 -12.88 11.38
N LEU A 184 3.54 -11.92 10.87
CA LEU A 184 5.00 -11.92 10.98
C LEU A 184 5.49 -11.32 12.30
N ALA A 185 4.82 -10.30 12.84
CA ALA A 185 5.23 -9.55 14.03
C ALA A 185 5.67 -10.42 15.22
N PRO A 186 4.98 -11.53 15.58
CA PRO A 186 5.38 -12.39 16.73
C PRO A 186 6.74 -13.08 16.57
N TYR A 187 7.30 -13.12 15.37
CA TYR A 187 8.58 -13.80 15.07
C TYR A 187 9.77 -12.84 14.94
N LEU A 188 9.53 -11.56 15.13
CA LEU A 188 10.53 -10.50 15.02
C LEU A 188 11.00 -10.07 16.42
N ASP A 189 12.12 -9.36 16.48
CA ASP A 189 12.55 -8.72 17.70
C ASP A 189 11.57 -7.61 18.17
N ASP A 190 11.67 -7.19 19.40
CA ASP A 190 10.73 -6.26 20.05
C ASP A 190 10.55 -4.94 19.30
N GLU A 191 11.60 -4.42 18.67
CA GLU A 191 11.56 -3.17 17.91
C GLU A 191 10.79 -3.34 16.62
N LEU A 192 11.14 -4.35 15.83
CA LEU A 192 10.45 -4.68 14.58
C LEU A 192 9.01 -5.13 14.83
N GLN A 193 8.77 -5.90 15.89
CA GLN A 193 7.41 -6.27 16.28
C GLN A 193 6.55 -5.05 16.54
N LYS A 194 7.03 -4.10 17.34
CA LYS A 194 6.32 -2.84 17.62
C LYS A 194 6.10 -2.03 16.37
N PHE A 195 7.10 -1.96 15.50
CA PHE A 195 7.01 -1.27 14.22
C PHE A 195 5.90 -1.87 13.35
N TYR A 196 5.92 -3.17 13.06
CA TYR A 196 4.89 -3.80 12.23
C TYR A 196 3.49 -3.71 12.84
N LEU A 197 3.35 -3.85 14.17
CA LEU A 197 2.06 -3.68 14.84
C LEU A 197 1.56 -2.23 14.79
N SER A 198 2.44 -1.24 14.69
CA SER A 198 2.03 0.17 14.55
C SER A 198 1.37 0.47 13.21
N LEU A 199 1.72 -0.26 12.14
CA LEU A 199 1.18 -0.07 10.79
C LEU A 199 -0.24 -0.64 10.63
N LEU A 200 -0.65 -1.63 11.45
CA LEU A 200 -1.91 -2.35 11.24
C LEU A 200 -3.15 -1.47 11.14
N ARG A 201 -3.17 -0.32 11.84
CA ARG A 201 -4.33 0.57 11.84
C ARG A 201 -4.45 1.33 10.51
N SER A 202 -3.35 1.80 9.95
CA SER A 202 -3.33 2.46 8.63
C SER A 202 -3.71 1.47 7.54
N GLU A 203 -3.07 0.31 7.48
CA GLU A 203 -3.36 -0.74 6.51
C GLU A 203 -4.84 -1.19 6.54
N ALA A 204 -5.39 -1.40 7.76
CA ALA A 204 -6.80 -1.76 7.93
C ALA A 204 -7.75 -0.65 7.49
N ARG A 205 -7.38 0.62 7.56
CA ARG A 205 -8.16 1.73 7.03
C ARG A 205 -8.02 1.81 5.52
N HIS A 206 -6.80 1.71 4.97
CA HIS A 206 -6.54 1.79 3.55
C HIS A 206 -7.42 0.81 2.75
N TYR A 207 -7.50 -0.46 3.17
CA TYR A 207 -8.35 -1.40 2.45
C TYR A 207 -9.84 -1.04 2.52
N GLN A 208 -10.30 -0.49 3.65
CA GLN A 208 -11.69 -0.03 3.82
C GLN A 208 -11.99 1.19 2.93
N ASP A 209 -11.07 2.15 2.85
CA ASP A 209 -11.19 3.33 1.99
C ASP A 209 -11.32 2.93 0.51
N TYR A 210 -10.51 2.00 0.04
CA TYR A 210 -10.61 1.44 -1.30
C TYR A 210 -11.97 0.77 -1.56
N LEU A 211 -12.48 -0.04 -0.61
CA LEU A 211 -13.78 -0.68 -0.74
C LEU A 211 -14.93 0.32 -0.73
N ALA A 212 -14.86 1.32 0.16
CA ALA A 212 -15.90 2.36 0.24
C ALA A 212 -16.00 3.16 -1.06
N LEU A 213 -14.87 3.48 -1.69
CA LEU A 213 -14.83 4.14 -3.01
C LEU A 213 -15.43 3.25 -4.10
N ALA A 214 -15.13 1.94 -4.11
CA ALA A 214 -15.70 1.01 -5.07
C ALA A 214 -17.23 0.86 -4.90
N GLN A 215 -17.70 0.78 -3.66
CA GLN A 215 -19.14 0.67 -3.34
C GLN A 215 -19.94 1.92 -3.72
N GLN A 216 -19.35 3.10 -3.69
CA GLN A 216 -20.01 4.33 -4.16
C GLN A 216 -20.26 4.30 -5.68
N ILE A 217 -19.43 3.59 -6.45
CA ILE A 217 -19.63 3.41 -7.89
C ILE A 217 -20.62 2.27 -8.18
N SER A 218 -20.49 1.17 -7.43
CA SER A 218 -21.36 0.00 -7.54
C SER A 218 -21.58 -0.62 -6.16
N PRO A 219 -22.80 -0.54 -5.60
CA PRO A 219 -23.12 -1.11 -4.28
C PRO A 219 -22.76 -2.59 -4.15
N ASP A 220 -22.85 -3.35 -5.25
CA ASP A 220 -22.57 -4.79 -5.29
C ASP A 220 -21.08 -5.11 -5.56
N ALA A 221 -20.22 -4.09 -5.64
CA ALA A 221 -18.80 -4.27 -6.01
C ALA A 221 -18.08 -5.31 -5.14
N VAL A 222 -18.36 -5.33 -3.83
CA VAL A 222 -17.74 -6.28 -2.90
C VAL A 222 -18.27 -7.70 -3.12
N SER A 223 -19.57 -7.87 -3.31
CA SER A 223 -20.18 -9.19 -3.60
C SER A 223 -19.64 -9.79 -4.90
N TYR A 224 -19.41 -8.94 -5.89
CA TYR A 224 -18.86 -9.34 -7.19
C TYR A 224 -17.41 -9.86 -7.08
N THR A 225 -16.60 -9.30 -6.20
CA THR A 225 -15.19 -9.73 -6.02
C THR A 225 -15.05 -11.13 -5.47
N HIS A 226 -15.98 -11.59 -4.64
CA HIS A 226 -15.95 -12.94 -4.11
C HIS A 226 -16.16 -14.02 -5.20
N LEU A 227 -16.71 -13.64 -6.34
CA LEU A 227 -17.05 -14.56 -7.43
C LEU A 227 -16.01 -14.57 -8.57
N THR A 228 -15.21 -13.54 -8.75
CA THR A 228 -14.45 -13.31 -9.99
C THR A 228 -12.95 -13.14 -9.86
N LEU A 229 -12.43 -12.80 -8.68
CA LEU A 229 -10.98 -12.74 -8.48
C LEU A 229 -10.43 -14.12 -8.19
N PRO A 230 -9.46 -14.60 -8.98
CA PRO A 230 -8.82 -15.88 -8.69
C PRO A 230 -8.16 -15.81 -7.31
N THR A 231 -8.33 -16.85 -6.52
CA THR A 231 -7.56 -17.06 -5.29
C THR A 231 -6.10 -17.19 -5.71
N ILE A 232 -5.36 -16.07 -5.67
CA ILE A 232 -3.98 -16.06 -6.13
C ILE A 232 -3.12 -16.60 -5.02
N TYR A 233 -2.88 -17.90 -5.08
CA TYR A 233 -1.81 -18.55 -4.36
C TYR A 233 -0.49 -18.22 -5.08
N SER A 234 0.26 -17.24 -4.61
CA SER A 234 1.63 -17.07 -5.04
C SER A 234 2.52 -16.96 -3.82
N VAL A 235 3.29 -18.00 -3.67
CA VAL A 235 4.47 -18.05 -2.80
C VAL A 235 5.60 -17.26 -3.48
#